data_2c4172415d635c00131b0cd9995a8d92
#
_entry.id   2c4172415d635c00131b0cd9995a8d92
#
_cell.length_a   1.000
_cell.length_b   1.000
_cell.length_c   1.000
_cell.angle_alpha   90.00
_cell.angle_beta   90.00
_cell.angle_gamma   90.00
#
_symmetry.space_group_name_H-M   'P 1'
#
loop_
_entity.id
_entity.type
_entity.pdbx_description
1 polymer ?
#
loop_
_entity_poly.entity_id
_entity_poly.type
_entity_poly.pdbx_seq_one_letter_code
_entity_poly.pdbx_strand_id
1 'polypeptide(L)'
;MSVFSHGRSRSSLPKCPYEATGLYFKVVDSDDWVDSKALLRIINRLKMLEDRGTPVDMMLTNFVYDKEGVWHKNVMQFRHAFPQNRIISWDDMGHMKQTQYILMHNIIYRHDVLIRSGLRMPLHTFYVDNLFCFQPLPYCEKLYYMDVNFYHYLIGREDQSVNEKVMISRIDQQIRVNKMMIDVFTGQNFSGLDKNVRKYMMNYLNKIMTVTSILLLVGGTEEDYAKKRDIWGYLKRKNEKLYLRLRMSFLGMWMNLPVPIAQKTTVKGYKVLRKFIHFN
;
A
#
# COMPACT_ATOMS: atom_id res chain seq x y z
N MET A 1 14.73 15.42 -7.75
CA MET A 1 13.63 14.46 -7.63
C MET A 1 13.58 13.67 -8.92
N SER A 2 13.70 12.35 -8.86
CA SER A 2 13.52 11.50 -10.04
C SER A 2 12.06 11.08 -10.10
N VAL A 3 11.37 11.45 -11.19
CA VAL A 3 9.98 11.05 -11.46
C VAL A 3 10.05 9.98 -12.55
N PHE A 4 9.57 8.78 -12.25
CA PHE A 4 9.46 7.69 -13.21
C PHE A 4 8.01 7.48 -13.58
N SER A 5 7.69 7.67 -14.87
CA SER A 5 6.42 7.33 -15.45
C SER A 5 6.37 5.83 -15.73
N HIS A 6 5.34 5.16 -15.22
CA HIS A 6 5.12 3.75 -15.47
C HIS A 6 4.31 3.58 -16.77
N GLY A 7 5.02 3.38 -17.88
CA GLY A 7 4.39 3.02 -19.16
C GLY A 7 3.83 1.59 -19.13
N ARG A 8 3.03 1.22 -20.14
CA ARG A 8 2.42 -0.12 -20.32
C ARG A 8 3.42 -1.29 -20.26
N SER A 9 4.73 -1.02 -20.29
CA SER A 9 5.79 -2.01 -20.10
C SER A 9 6.22 -2.03 -18.63
N ARG A 10 5.67 -2.96 -17.86
CA ARG A 10 5.98 -3.20 -16.43
C ARG A 10 7.38 -3.77 -16.17
N SER A 11 8.24 -3.83 -17.18
CA SER A 11 9.62 -4.31 -17.07
C SER A 11 10.57 -3.34 -16.38
N SER A 12 10.20 -2.08 -16.22
CA SER A 12 11.09 -1.01 -15.74
C SER A 12 11.02 -0.73 -14.23
N LEU A 13 9.89 -0.99 -13.56
CA LEU A 13 9.72 -0.71 -12.12
C LEU A 13 10.75 -1.36 -11.19
N PRO A 14 11.16 -2.64 -11.38
CA PRO A 14 12.06 -3.31 -10.44
C PRO A 14 13.46 -2.71 -10.36
N LYS A 15 13.91 -2.02 -11.42
CA LYS A 15 15.21 -1.39 -11.48
C LYS A 15 15.19 0.09 -11.12
N CYS A 16 14.05 0.75 -11.24
CA CYS A 16 13.89 2.18 -11.05
C CYS A 16 14.53 2.78 -9.79
N PRO A 17 14.37 2.20 -8.59
CA PRO A 17 15.02 2.77 -7.42
C PRO A 17 16.54 2.74 -7.50
N TYR A 18 17.13 1.72 -8.13
CA TYR A 18 18.58 1.55 -8.22
C TYR A 18 19.22 2.36 -9.35
N GLU A 19 18.46 2.75 -10.35
CA GLU A 19 18.92 3.57 -11.49
C GLU A 19 18.67 5.07 -11.26
N ALA A 20 17.88 5.42 -10.23
CA ALA A 20 17.56 6.79 -9.90
C ALA A 20 18.78 7.49 -9.26
N THR A 21 19.03 8.75 -9.66
CA THR A 21 20.13 9.57 -9.14
C THR A 21 19.67 10.74 -8.27
N GLY A 22 18.36 10.97 -8.18
CA GLY A 22 17.78 12.05 -7.38
C GLY A 22 17.75 11.71 -5.89
N LEU A 23 17.84 12.74 -5.02
CA LEU A 23 17.77 12.59 -3.56
C LEU A 23 16.44 12.02 -3.08
N TYR A 24 15.34 12.30 -3.80
CA TYR A 24 14.01 11.81 -3.49
C TYR A 24 13.40 11.09 -4.69
N PHE A 25 12.61 10.07 -4.42
CA PHE A 25 12.02 9.19 -5.40
C PHE A 25 10.48 9.17 -5.27
N LYS A 26 9.81 9.33 -6.41
CA LYS A 26 8.34 9.25 -6.53
C LYS A 26 7.97 8.41 -7.73
N VAL A 27 7.04 7.47 -7.55
CA VAL A 27 6.40 6.75 -8.66
C VAL A 27 5.15 7.49 -9.10
N VAL A 28 4.99 7.65 -10.41
CA VAL A 28 3.76 8.15 -11.04
C VAL A 28 3.37 7.15 -12.12
N ASP A 29 2.16 6.62 -12.05
CA ASP A 29 1.63 5.72 -13.07
C ASP A 29 1.36 6.48 -14.38
N SER A 30 1.42 5.78 -15.51
CA SER A 30 1.36 6.42 -16.84
C SER A 30 0.01 7.02 -17.20
N ASP A 31 -1.05 6.58 -16.51
CA ASP A 31 -2.41 7.06 -16.66
C ASP A 31 -2.81 8.08 -15.59
N ASP A 32 -1.90 8.37 -14.65
CA ASP A 32 -2.08 9.32 -13.57
C ASP A 32 -1.25 10.60 -13.81
N TRP A 33 -1.49 11.62 -12.99
CA TRP A 33 -0.70 12.86 -13.04
C TRP A 33 -0.52 13.49 -11.66
N VAL A 34 0.33 14.49 -11.60
CA VAL A 34 0.59 15.27 -10.39
C VAL A 34 0.28 16.76 -10.63
N ASP A 35 -0.28 17.41 -9.60
CA ASP A 35 -0.50 18.86 -9.64
C ASP A 35 0.84 19.61 -9.65
N SER A 36 1.07 20.45 -10.65
CA SER A 36 2.35 21.16 -10.84
C SER A 36 2.64 22.20 -9.75
N LYS A 37 1.60 22.84 -9.21
CA LYS A 37 1.76 23.82 -8.10
C LYS A 37 2.11 23.09 -6.80
N ALA A 38 1.44 21.96 -6.53
CA ALA A 38 1.78 21.12 -5.39
C ALA A 38 3.20 20.55 -5.52
N LEU A 39 3.60 20.09 -6.72
CA LEU A 39 4.95 19.61 -7.00
C LEU A 39 6.00 20.67 -6.66
N LEU A 40 5.83 21.89 -7.12
CA LEU A 40 6.76 23.00 -6.83
C LEU A 40 6.85 23.28 -5.33
N ARG A 41 5.72 23.28 -4.60
CA ARG A 41 5.70 23.44 -3.15
C ARG A 41 6.44 22.31 -2.43
N ILE A 42 6.29 21.06 -2.89
CA ILE A 42 6.96 19.88 -2.35
C ILE A 42 8.47 19.99 -2.57
N ILE A 43 8.91 20.30 -3.80
CA ILE A 43 10.32 20.46 -4.13
C ILE A 43 10.98 21.53 -3.26
N ASN A 44 10.34 22.70 -3.15
CA ASN A 44 10.84 23.81 -2.31
C ASN A 44 10.95 23.40 -0.84
N ARG A 45 9.96 22.64 -0.33
CA ARG A 45 9.99 22.14 1.06
C ARG A 45 11.12 21.13 1.27
N LEU A 46 11.29 20.16 0.38
CA LEU A 46 12.36 19.17 0.46
C LEU A 46 13.73 19.83 0.39
N LYS A 47 13.92 20.78 -0.56
CA LYS A 47 15.14 21.56 -0.67
C LYS A 47 15.46 22.34 0.62
N MET A 48 14.46 23.02 1.19
CA MET A 48 14.64 23.75 2.45
C MET A 48 15.06 22.82 3.61
N LEU A 49 14.52 21.60 3.66
CA LEU A 49 14.85 20.62 4.70
C LEU A 49 16.29 20.09 4.52
N GLU A 50 16.71 19.84 3.28
CA GLU A 50 18.10 19.47 2.96
C GLU A 50 19.09 20.59 3.31
N ASP A 51 18.81 21.84 2.90
CA ASP A 51 19.65 23.01 3.16
C ASP A 51 19.82 23.28 4.67
N ARG A 52 18.85 22.88 5.49
CA ARG A 52 18.89 22.97 6.96
C ARG A 52 19.59 21.76 7.62
N GLY A 53 20.06 20.79 6.87
CA GLY A 53 20.63 19.56 7.43
C GLY A 53 19.61 18.66 8.15
N THR A 54 18.34 18.82 7.85
CA THR A 54 17.23 18.04 8.45
C THR A 54 16.41 17.29 7.40
N PRO A 55 17.05 16.46 6.56
CA PRO A 55 16.35 15.69 5.55
C PRO A 55 15.31 14.74 6.17
N VAL A 56 14.26 14.45 5.40
CA VAL A 56 13.23 13.49 5.82
C VAL A 56 13.32 12.21 5.02
N ASP A 57 13.03 11.08 5.65
CA ASP A 57 13.08 9.76 5.04
C ASP A 57 11.87 9.51 4.14
N MET A 58 10.71 10.03 4.56
CA MET A 58 9.46 9.89 3.83
C MET A 58 8.62 11.17 3.95
N MET A 59 8.19 11.69 2.81
CA MET A 59 7.16 12.74 2.77
C MET A 59 5.84 12.13 2.31
N LEU A 60 4.79 12.48 3.04
CA LEU A 60 3.40 12.11 2.75
C LEU A 60 2.64 13.32 2.23
N THR A 61 1.76 13.09 1.26
CA THR A 61 0.87 14.10 0.67
C THR A 61 -0.55 13.54 0.58
N ASN A 62 -1.51 14.36 0.16
CA ASN A 62 -2.82 13.86 -0.23
C ASN A 62 -2.80 13.32 -1.66
N PHE A 63 -3.78 12.48 -1.96
CA PHE A 63 -4.10 12.15 -3.33
C PHE A 63 -5.61 12.28 -3.60
N VAL A 64 -5.95 12.44 -4.85
CA VAL A 64 -7.30 12.71 -5.33
C VAL A 64 -7.73 11.56 -6.21
N TYR A 65 -8.88 10.97 -5.93
CA TYR A 65 -9.56 10.09 -6.86
C TYR A 65 -10.22 10.95 -7.95
N ASP A 66 -9.68 10.87 -9.16
CA ASP A 66 -10.24 11.52 -10.33
C ASP A 66 -11.06 10.50 -11.13
N LYS A 67 -12.36 10.74 -11.23
CA LYS A 67 -13.26 9.90 -12.02
C LYS A 67 -13.78 10.70 -13.21
N GLU A 68 -13.64 10.15 -14.39
CA GLU A 68 -14.12 10.78 -15.63
C GLU A 68 -15.62 11.07 -15.54
N GLY A 69 -16.03 12.30 -15.90
CA GLY A 69 -17.44 12.75 -15.86
C GLY A 69 -17.99 13.07 -14.47
N VAL A 70 -17.20 13.03 -13.40
CA VAL A 70 -17.63 13.34 -12.04
C VAL A 70 -17.00 14.64 -11.53
N TRP A 71 -17.83 15.65 -11.22
CA TRP A 71 -17.38 16.96 -10.73
C TRP A 71 -16.81 16.92 -9.31
N HIS A 72 -17.35 16.08 -8.43
CA HIS A 72 -16.89 15.96 -7.05
C HIS A 72 -15.73 15.00 -6.93
N LYS A 73 -14.55 15.56 -6.70
CA LYS A 73 -13.32 14.78 -6.48
C LYS A 73 -13.25 14.32 -5.03
N ASN A 74 -13.01 13.03 -4.83
CA ASN A 74 -12.80 12.48 -3.50
C ASN A 74 -11.31 12.60 -3.13
N VAL A 75 -11.01 13.41 -2.10
CA VAL A 75 -9.63 13.64 -1.63
C VAL A 75 -9.32 12.77 -0.44
N MET A 76 -8.28 11.96 -0.53
CA MET A 76 -7.75 11.20 0.58
C MET A 76 -6.73 12.06 1.35
N GLN A 77 -7.15 12.56 2.51
CA GLN A 77 -6.38 13.42 3.39
C GLN A 77 -5.97 12.70 4.67
N PHE A 78 -4.82 13.09 5.24
CA PHE A 78 -4.24 12.43 6.42
C PHE A 78 -4.08 13.37 7.63
N ARG A 79 -4.76 14.52 7.65
CA ARG A 79 -4.70 15.57 8.70
C ARG A 79 -4.92 15.05 10.12
N HIS A 80 -5.76 14.01 10.28
CA HIS A 80 -6.06 13.43 11.59
C HIS A 80 -5.02 12.38 12.01
N ALA A 81 -4.24 11.87 11.05
CA ALA A 81 -3.25 10.85 11.30
C ALA A 81 -1.84 11.42 11.46
N PHE A 82 -1.53 12.50 10.77
CA PHE A 82 -0.19 13.09 10.78
C PHE A 82 -0.22 14.59 11.05
N PRO A 83 0.54 15.08 12.04
CA PRO A 83 0.79 16.51 12.23
C PRO A 83 1.42 17.13 10.99
N GLN A 84 1.05 18.38 10.70
CA GLN A 84 1.46 19.08 9.49
C GLN A 84 2.65 20.01 9.74
N ASN A 85 3.39 20.31 8.68
CA ASN A 85 4.40 21.37 8.60
C ASN A 85 5.54 21.25 9.62
N ARG A 86 5.80 20.08 10.15
CA ARG A 86 6.95 19.75 11.00
C ARG A 86 7.48 18.36 10.68
N ILE A 87 8.73 18.10 11.04
CA ILE A 87 9.28 16.75 11.05
C ILE A 87 8.61 15.99 12.19
N ILE A 88 8.18 14.79 11.91
CA ILE A 88 7.48 13.87 12.83
C ILE A 88 8.14 12.50 12.80
N SER A 89 7.90 11.74 13.85
CA SER A 89 8.23 10.31 13.94
C SER A 89 6.96 9.45 13.86
N TRP A 90 7.11 8.15 13.92
CA TRP A 90 5.96 7.24 14.02
C TRP A 90 5.19 7.39 15.33
N ASP A 91 5.83 7.89 16.42
CA ASP A 91 5.16 8.18 17.69
C ASP A 91 4.17 9.32 17.59
N ASP A 92 4.39 10.25 16.64
CA ASP A 92 3.47 11.34 16.36
C ASP A 92 2.23 10.90 15.56
N MET A 93 2.22 9.65 15.05
CA MET A 93 1.12 9.15 14.24
C MET A 93 -0.14 8.94 15.08
N GLY A 94 -1.18 9.69 14.76
CA GLY A 94 -2.51 9.55 15.34
C GLY A 94 -3.29 8.36 14.75
N HIS A 95 -4.60 8.39 14.97
CA HIS A 95 -5.48 7.33 14.48
C HIS A 95 -5.73 7.43 12.98
N MET A 96 -5.37 6.40 12.23
CA MET A 96 -5.78 6.23 10.83
C MET A 96 -7.14 5.52 10.77
N LYS A 97 -8.06 6.07 9.98
CA LYS A 97 -9.33 5.41 9.68
C LYS A 97 -9.07 4.08 8.97
N GLN A 98 -9.96 3.11 9.12
CA GLN A 98 -9.81 1.80 8.47
C GLN A 98 -9.72 1.88 6.94
N THR A 99 -10.33 2.90 6.34
CA THR A 99 -10.29 3.18 4.90
C THR A 99 -9.03 3.93 4.47
N GLN A 100 -8.26 4.47 5.41
CA GLN A 100 -7.02 5.20 5.13
C GLN A 100 -5.83 4.29 5.30
N TYR A 101 -4.91 4.31 4.36
CA TYR A 101 -3.58 3.70 4.46
C TYR A 101 -2.63 4.38 3.48
N ILE A 102 -1.35 4.23 3.75
CA ILE A 102 -0.29 4.80 2.94
C ILE A 102 -0.21 4.01 1.64
N LEU A 103 -0.36 4.71 0.53
CA LEU A 103 -0.30 4.15 -0.83
C LEU A 103 0.87 4.76 -1.60
N MET A 104 1.25 4.14 -2.71
CA MET A 104 2.24 4.66 -3.63
C MET A 104 1.91 6.10 -4.08
N HIS A 105 0.61 6.42 -4.20
CA HIS A 105 0.12 7.73 -4.64
C HIS A 105 0.51 8.87 -3.70
N ASN A 106 0.59 8.64 -2.39
CA ASN A 106 0.84 9.68 -1.40
C ASN A 106 2.25 9.67 -0.80
N ILE A 107 3.14 8.79 -1.26
CA ILE A 107 4.50 8.65 -0.74
C ILE A 107 5.53 9.29 -1.67
N ILE A 108 6.49 9.98 -1.06
CA ILE A 108 7.77 10.36 -1.67
C ILE A 108 8.84 9.87 -0.70
N TYR A 109 9.69 8.96 -1.12
CA TYR A 109 10.78 8.44 -0.30
C TYR A 109 12.09 9.19 -0.57
N ARG A 110 12.90 9.38 0.45
CA ARG A 110 14.31 9.64 0.26
C ARG A 110 14.95 8.42 -0.41
N HIS A 111 15.79 8.64 -1.40
CA HIS A 111 16.28 7.57 -2.25
C HIS A 111 17.10 6.52 -1.48
N ASP A 112 17.95 6.95 -0.53
CA ASP A 112 18.75 6.06 0.29
C ASP A 112 17.91 5.11 1.17
N VAL A 113 16.69 5.51 1.57
CA VAL A 113 15.75 4.62 2.29
C VAL A 113 15.37 3.42 1.43
N LEU A 114 15.08 3.65 0.14
CA LEU A 114 14.76 2.55 -0.78
C LEU A 114 15.94 1.60 -0.94
N ILE A 115 17.16 2.13 -1.05
CA ILE A 115 18.39 1.32 -1.17
C ILE A 115 18.62 0.51 0.12
N ARG A 116 18.59 1.17 1.29
CA ARG A 116 18.80 0.52 2.60
C ARG A 116 17.73 -0.55 2.90
N SER A 117 16.51 -0.34 2.43
CA SER A 117 15.42 -1.32 2.61
C SER A 117 15.63 -2.60 1.78
N GLY A 118 16.56 -2.60 0.81
CA GLY A 118 16.75 -3.69 -0.10
C GLY A 118 15.54 -3.99 -0.97
N LEU A 119 14.68 -2.98 -1.23
CA LEU A 119 13.43 -3.14 -1.97
C LEU A 119 13.68 -3.72 -3.36
N ARG A 120 13.19 -4.92 -3.60
CA ARG A 120 13.21 -5.57 -4.91
C ARG A 120 11.80 -5.98 -5.28
N MET A 121 11.27 -5.32 -6.28
CA MET A 121 9.94 -5.64 -6.81
C MET A 121 10.07 -6.70 -7.91
N PRO A 122 9.25 -7.77 -7.87
CA PRO A 122 9.29 -8.80 -8.91
C PRO A 122 8.85 -8.24 -10.26
N LEU A 123 9.53 -8.68 -11.33
CA LEU A 123 9.19 -8.34 -12.71
C LEU A 123 7.82 -8.91 -13.08
N HIS A 124 7.12 -8.24 -14.01
CA HIS A 124 5.86 -8.69 -14.58
C HIS A 124 4.80 -9.12 -13.56
N THR A 125 4.79 -8.43 -12.40
CA THR A 125 3.89 -8.74 -11.28
C THR A 125 3.05 -7.51 -10.96
N PHE A 126 1.74 -7.70 -10.86
CA PHE A 126 0.81 -6.69 -10.38
C PHE A 126 0.88 -6.57 -8.86
N TYR A 127 0.34 -5.48 -8.31
CA TYR A 127 0.25 -5.25 -6.85
C TYR A 127 1.59 -5.07 -6.13
N VAL A 128 2.69 -4.87 -6.87
CA VAL A 128 4.03 -4.59 -6.33
C VAL A 128 4.11 -3.25 -5.60
N ASP A 129 3.18 -2.34 -5.87
CA ASP A 129 2.93 -1.11 -5.13
C ASP A 129 2.79 -1.35 -3.62
N ASN A 130 2.19 -2.49 -3.22
CA ASN A 130 2.11 -2.89 -1.82
C ASN A 130 3.49 -3.14 -1.20
N LEU A 131 4.43 -3.74 -1.94
CA LEU A 131 5.82 -3.91 -1.47
C LEU A 131 6.53 -2.56 -1.38
N PHE A 132 6.35 -1.69 -2.37
CA PHE A 132 6.89 -0.34 -2.38
C PHE A 132 6.43 0.48 -1.17
N CYS A 133 5.15 0.34 -0.79
CA CYS A 133 4.59 1.01 0.38
C CYS A 133 4.99 0.38 1.71
N PHE A 134 5.37 -0.90 1.73
CA PHE A 134 5.49 -1.69 2.96
C PHE A 134 6.93 -1.90 3.40
N GLN A 135 7.80 -2.34 2.47
CA GLN A 135 9.14 -2.76 2.82
C GLN A 135 10.04 -1.64 3.35
N PRO A 136 9.97 -0.38 2.85
CA PRO A 136 10.82 0.71 3.33
C PRO A 136 10.40 1.29 4.70
N LEU A 137 9.19 1.02 5.20
CA LEU A 137 8.66 1.67 6.40
C LEU A 137 9.55 1.56 7.64
N PRO A 138 10.18 0.40 7.95
CA PRO A 138 11.08 0.29 9.10
C PRO A 138 12.33 1.16 9.02
N TYR A 139 12.66 1.67 7.84
CA TYR A 139 13.84 2.50 7.57
C TYR A 139 13.50 4.00 7.55
N CYS A 140 12.24 4.36 7.81
CA CYS A 140 11.76 5.73 7.86
C CYS A 140 11.62 6.18 9.31
N GLU A 141 12.54 7.01 9.79
CA GLU A 141 12.50 7.59 11.13
C GLU A 141 11.92 9.00 11.12
N LYS A 142 12.31 9.82 10.13
CA LYS A 142 11.90 11.20 9.95
C LYS A 142 10.84 11.30 8.85
N LEU A 143 9.62 11.60 9.27
CA LEU A 143 8.48 11.73 8.38
C LEU A 143 8.10 13.20 8.24
N TYR A 144 7.44 13.55 7.15
CA TYR A 144 6.85 14.87 6.94
C TYR A 144 5.52 14.74 6.24
N TYR A 145 4.47 15.30 6.81
CA TYR A 145 3.18 15.36 6.11
C TYR A 145 2.93 16.76 5.59
N MET A 146 2.70 16.86 4.30
CA MET A 146 2.33 18.08 3.62
C MET A 146 0.90 17.97 3.10
N ASP A 147 -0.01 18.79 3.67
CA ASP A 147 -1.43 18.77 3.29
C ASP A 147 -1.63 19.51 1.96
N VAL A 148 -1.27 18.82 0.89
CA VAL A 148 -1.46 19.27 -0.50
C VAL A 148 -2.03 18.14 -1.35
N ASN A 149 -2.98 18.46 -2.19
CA ASN A 149 -3.54 17.52 -3.17
C ASN A 149 -2.56 17.40 -4.33
N PHE A 150 -1.70 16.39 -4.24
CA PHE A 150 -0.55 16.27 -5.14
C PHE A 150 -0.78 15.29 -6.27
N TYR A 151 -1.19 14.07 -5.94
CA TYR A 151 -1.34 12.98 -6.90
C TYR A 151 -2.80 12.84 -7.32
N HIS A 152 -3.05 12.75 -8.61
CA HIS A 152 -4.36 12.50 -9.19
C HIS A 152 -4.40 11.08 -9.75
N TYR A 153 -5.20 10.26 -9.10
CA TYR A 153 -5.42 8.86 -9.46
C TYR A 153 -6.68 8.72 -10.30
N LEU A 154 -6.48 8.42 -11.58
CA LEU A 154 -7.58 8.21 -12.52
C LEU A 154 -8.27 6.87 -12.20
N ILE A 155 -9.57 6.91 -11.93
CA ILE A 155 -10.37 5.71 -11.63
C ILE A 155 -11.59 5.62 -12.54
N GLY A 156 -12.15 4.40 -12.67
CA GLY A 156 -13.43 4.16 -13.38
C GLY A 156 -13.28 3.50 -14.74
N ARG A 157 -12.08 3.13 -15.18
CA ARG A 157 -11.88 2.35 -16.41
C ARG A 157 -12.03 0.85 -16.14
N GLU A 158 -12.64 0.13 -17.07
CA GLU A 158 -12.89 -1.32 -16.94
C GLU A 158 -11.61 -2.18 -16.96
N ASP A 159 -10.55 -1.69 -17.60
CA ASP A 159 -9.26 -2.39 -17.73
C ASP A 159 -8.31 -2.19 -16.55
N GLN A 160 -8.73 -1.45 -15.52
CA GLN A 160 -7.89 -1.17 -14.35
C GLN A 160 -7.59 -2.41 -13.52
N SER A 161 -6.39 -2.42 -12.95
CA SER A 161 -5.88 -3.52 -12.11
C SER A 161 -6.73 -3.80 -10.87
N VAL A 162 -7.50 -2.82 -10.41
CA VAL A 162 -8.42 -2.90 -9.27
C VAL A 162 -9.80 -3.44 -9.63
N ASN A 163 -10.07 -3.73 -10.91
CA ASN A 163 -11.32 -4.38 -11.30
C ASN A 163 -11.36 -5.82 -10.76
N GLU A 164 -12.47 -6.22 -10.17
CA GLU A 164 -12.65 -7.53 -9.51
C GLU A 164 -12.29 -8.71 -10.42
N LYS A 165 -12.81 -8.73 -11.66
CA LYS A 165 -12.53 -9.80 -12.62
C LYS A 165 -11.03 -9.88 -12.95
N VAL A 166 -10.40 -8.71 -13.09
CA VAL A 166 -8.96 -8.60 -13.33
C VAL A 166 -8.17 -9.07 -12.11
N MET A 167 -8.61 -8.71 -10.90
CA MET A 167 -7.97 -9.15 -9.65
C MET A 167 -8.05 -10.67 -9.46
N ILE A 168 -9.21 -11.27 -9.73
CA ILE A 168 -9.39 -12.74 -9.65
C ILE A 168 -8.52 -13.44 -10.68
N SER A 169 -8.48 -12.97 -11.93
CA SER A 169 -7.64 -13.56 -12.97
C SER A 169 -6.13 -13.47 -12.68
N ARG A 170 -5.72 -12.59 -11.77
CA ARG A 170 -4.32 -12.35 -11.36
C ARG A 170 -4.05 -12.75 -9.91
N ILE A 171 -4.91 -13.60 -9.34
CA ILE A 171 -4.85 -13.95 -7.92
C ILE A 171 -3.49 -14.54 -7.50
N ASP A 172 -2.82 -15.28 -8.38
CA ASP A 172 -1.51 -15.86 -8.09
C ASP A 172 -0.42 -14.78 -7.90
N GLN A 173 -0.53 -13.67 -8.62
CA GLN A 173 0.37 -12.53 -8.43
C GLN A 173 0.10 -11.83 -7.09
N GLN A 174 -1.17 -11.67 -6.73
CA GLN A 174 -1.57 -11.13 -5.43
C GLN A 174 -1.06 -12.03 -4.28
N ILE A 175 -1.16 -13.35 -4.41
CA ILE A 175 -0.63 -14.31 -3.43
C ILE A 175 0.90 -14.20 -3.34
N ARG A 176 1.59 -14.09 -4.48
CA ARG A 176 3.04 -13.90 -4.52
C ARG A 176 3.48 -12.67 -3.74
N VAL A 177 2.86 -11.52 -4.02
CA VAL A 177 3.16 -10.26 -3.31
C VAL A 177 2.85 -10.39 -1.82
N ASN A 178 1.72 -11.01 -1.46
CA ASN A 178 1.33 -11.21 -0.07
C ASN A 178 2.35 -12.09 0.67
N LYS A 179 2.85 -13.19 0.06
CA LYS A 179 3.92 -14.02 0.63
C LYS A 179 5.21 -13.21 0.84
N MET A 180 5.58 -12.36 -0.12
CA MET A 180 6.74 -11.45 0.03
C MET A 180 6.55 -10.47 1.19
N MET A 181 5.35 -9.89 1.37
CA MET A 181 5.06 -9.02 2.51
C MET A 181 5.13 -9.77 3.85
N ILE A 182 4.69 -11.03 3.90
CA ILE A 182 4.86 -11.89 5.07
C ILE A 182 6.35 -12.08 5.37
N ASP A 183 7.17 -12.37 4.34
CA ASP A 183 8.61 -12.56 4.50
C ASP A 183 9.29 -11.28 4.99
N VAL A 184 8.96 -10.13 4.41
CA VAL A 184 9.45 -8.82 4.86
C VAL A 184 9.11 -8.60 6.34
N PHE A 185 7.86 -8.79 6.75
CA PHE A 185 7.45 -8.57 8.12
C PHE A 185 8.11 -9.55 9.10
N THR A 186 8.18 -10.83 8.75
CA THR A 186 8.72 -11.86 9.63
C THR A 186 10.25 -11.86 9.69
N GLY A 187 10.92 -11.39 8.64
CA GLY A 187 12.37 -11.21 8.59
C GLY A 187 12.86 -9.90 9.22
N GLN A 188 11.95 -8.94 9.49
CA GLN A 188 12.33 -7.66 10.07
C GLN A 188 12.64 -7.78 11.56
N ASN A 189 13.79 -7.24 11.95
CA ASN A 189 14.09 -7.02 13.36
C ASN A 189 13.40 -5.74 13.83
N PHE A 190 12.38 -5.89 14.69
CA PHE A 190 11.65 -4.76 15.28
C PHE A 190 12.25 -4.29 16.62
N SER A 191 13.39 -4.84 17.04
CA SER A 191 14.08 -4.36 18.25
C SER A 191 14.62 -2.95 18.00
N GLY A 192 14.29 -2.02 18.88
CA GLY A 192 14.69 -0.60 18.71
C GLY A 192 13.86 0.21 17.73
N LEU A 193 12.90 -0.40 17.01
CA LEU A 193 11.97 0.34 16.15
C LEU A 193 10.74 0.79 16.93
N ASP A 194 10.16 1.90 16.47
CA ASP A 194 8.91 2.42 17.00
C ASP A 194 7.79 1.36 16.94
N LYS A 195 7.06 1.21 18.05
CA LYS A 195 5.92 0.28 18.12
C LYS A 195 4.81 0.58 17.14
N ASN A 196 4.66 1.86 16.74
CA ASN A 196 3.60 2.29 15.83
C ASN A 196 3.89 1.88 14.38
N VAL A 197 5.14 1.90 13.91
CA VAL A 197 5.46 1.36 12.57
C VAL A 197 5.16 -0.14 12.52
N ARG A 198 5.55 -0.90 13.55
CA ARG A 198 5.22 -2.34 13.63
C ARG A 198 3.72 -2.58 13.64
N LYS A 199 2.96 -1.80 14.43
CA LYS A 199 1.49 -1.87 14.48
C LYS A 199 0.88 -1.54 13.13
N TYR A 200 1.36 -0.48 12.47
CA TYR A 200 0.92 -0.08 11.15
C TYR A 200 1.17 -1.18 10.11
N MET A 201 2.38 -1.70 10.03
CA MET A 201 2.74 -2.79 9.12
C MET A 201 1.90 -4.04 9.36
N MET A 202 1.68 -4.41 10.61
CA MET A 202 0.82 -5.56 10.96
C MET A 202 -0.63 -5.34 10.50
N ASN A 203 -1.18 -4.14 10.66
CA ASN A 203 -2.52 -3.81 10.19
C ASN A 203 -2.59 -3.81 8.65
N TYR A 204 -1.54 -3.34 7.98
CA TYR A 204 -1.46 -3.37 6.53
C TYR A 204 -1.42 -4.83 6.02
N LEU A 205 -0.57 -5.65 6.61
CA LEU A 205 -0.51 -7.07 6.27
C LEU A 205 -1.86 -7.77 6.48
N ASN A 206 -2.57 -7.46 7.58
CA ASN A 206 -3.91 -7.99 7.83
C ASN A 206 -4.91 -7.59 6.72
N LYS A 207 -4.86 -6.34 6.23
CA LYS A 207 -5.69 -5.90 5.10
C LYS A 207 -5.39 -6.72 3.84
N ILE A 208 -4.12 -6.90 3.49
CA ILE A 208 -3.74 -7.65 2.29
C ILE A 208 -4.13 -9.12 2.40
N MET A 209 -3.92 -9.75 3.58
CA MET A 209 -4.42 -11.10 3.86
C MET A 209 -5.93 -11.21 3.69
N THR A 210 -6.67 -10.19 4.15
CA THR A 210 -8.14 -10.13 4.04
C THR A 210 -8.56 -9.98 2.57
N VAL A 211 -7.97 -9.04 1.82
CA VAL A 211 -8.27 -8.83 0.39
C VAL A 211 -8.00 -10.12 -0.41
N THR A 212 -6.84 -10.73 -0.21
CA THR A 212 -6.48 -12.00 -0.86
C THR A 212 -7.49 -13.10 -0.54
N SER A 213 -7.90 -13.21 0.74
CA SER A 213 -8.90 -14.21 1.17
C SER A 213 -10.28 -13.95 0.57
N ILE A 214 -10.71 -12.68 0.47
CA ILE A 214 -11.99 -12.31 -0.16
C ILE A 214 -11.98 -12.71 -1.63
N LEU A 215 -10.94 -12.35 -2.37
CA LEU A 215 -10.85 -12.67 -3.81
C LEU A 215 -10.91 -14.18 -4.05
N LEU A 216 -10.22 -14.98 -3.23
CA LEU A 216 -10.25 -16.44 -3.30
C LEU A 216 -11.62 -17.02 -2.92
N LEU A 217 -12.34 -16.42 -1.98
CA LEU A 217 -13.71 -16.83 -1.65
C LEU A 217 -14.72 -16.43 -2.73
N VAL A 218 -14.50 -15.33 -3.42
CA VAL A 218 -15.31 -14.84 -4.55
C VAL A 218 -15.07 -15.69 -5.79
N GLY A 219 -13.83 -16.09 -6.07
CA GLY A 219 -13.46 -17.03 -7.15
C GLY A 219 -14.19 -18.37 -6.98
N GLY A 220 -14.19 -18.91 -5.76
CA GLY A 220 -15.10 -19.96 -5.32
C GLY A 220 -14.82 -21.37 -5.87
N THR A 221 -13.65 -21.60 -6.48
CA THR A 221 -13.23 -22.92 -6.92
C THR A 221 -12.53 -23.70 -5.80
N GLU A 222 -12.45 -25.03 -5.90
CA GLU A 222 -11.68 -25.84 -4.95
C GLU A 222 -10.19 -25.46 -4.95
N GLU A 223 -9.65 -25.04 -6.10
CA GLU A 223 -8.30 -24.52 -6.22
C GLU A 223 -8.13 -23.20 -5.44
N ASP A 224 -9.09 -22.28 -5.52
CA ASP A 224 -9.08 -21.03 -4.75
C ASP A 224 -9.10 -21.30 -3.25
N TYR A 225 -9.91 -22.26 -2.81
CA TYR A 225 -9.94 -22.65 -1.38
C TYR A 225 -8.63 -23.30 -0.94
N ALA A 226 -7.99 -24.09 -1.80
CA ALA A 226 -6.66 -24.66 -1.54
C ALA A 226 -5.61 -23.56 -1.44
N LYS A 227 -5.60 -22.59 -2.37
CA LYS A 227 -4.71 -21.41 -2.35
C LYS A 227 -4.91 -20.57 -1.07
N LYS A 228 -6.17 -20.41 -0.63
CA LYS A 228 -6.47 -19.71 0.62
C LYS A 228 -5.90 -20.46 1.83
N ARG A 229 -6.05 -21.77 1.90
CA ARG A 229 -5.44 -22.58 2.98
C ARG A 229 -3.91 -22.47 2.96
N ASP A 230 -3.31 -22.49 1.77
CA ASP A 230 -1.84 -22.39 1.62
C ASP A 230 -1.28 -21.06 2.11
N ILE A 231 -1.88 -19.92 1.74
CA ILE A 231 -1.36 -18.60 2.18
C ILE A 231 -1.45 -18.44 3.70
N TRP A 232 -2.54 -18.88 4.34
CA TRP A 232 -2.67 -18.88 5.80
C TRP A 232 -1.70 -19.88 6.46
N GLY A 233 -1.51 -21.05 5.86
CA GLY A 233 -0.51 -22.02 6.28
C GLY A 233 0.92 -21.50 6.14
N TYR A 234 1.20 -20.74 5.07
CA TYR A 234 2.48 -20.06 4.87
C TYR A 234 2.77 -19.07 6.00
N LEU A 235 1.81 -18.21 6.34
CA LEU A 235 1.93 -17.29 7.46
C LEU A 235 2.18 -18.03 8.79
N LYS A 236 1.46 -19.14 9.04
CA LYS A 236 1.65 -19.95 10.25
C LYS A 236 3.06 -20.52 10.33
N ARG A 237 3.57 -21.07 9.24
CA ARG A 237 4.95 -21.61 9.19
C ARG A 237 6.01 -20.55 9.41
N LYS A 238 5.79 -19.33 8.90
CA LYS A 238 6.73 -18.21 9.06
C LYS A 238 6.71 -17.60 10.47
N ASN A 239 5.53 -17.43 11.05
CA ASN A 239 5.38 -16.88 12.39
C ASN A 239 4.01 -17.25 12.98
N GLU A 240 4.00 -18.22 13.88
CA GLU A 240 2.75 -18.70 14.50
C GLU A 240 2.08 -17.66 15.38
N LYS A 241 2.84 -16.83 16.10
CA LYS A 241 2.27 -15.76 16.94
C LYS A 241 1.55 -14.71 16.09
N LEU A 242 2.16 -14.33 14.95
CA LEU A 242 1.55 -13.40 14.01
C LEU A 242 0.30 -14.03 13.37
N TYR A 243 0.39 -15.30 12.95
CA TYR A 243 -0.74 -16.05 12.42
C TYR A 243 -1.94 -16.05 13.39
N LEU A 244 -1.71 -16.41 14.66
CA LEU A 244 -2.78 -16.41 15.67
C LEU A 244 -3.39 -15.01 15.84
N ARG A 245 -2.54 -13.98 15.91
CA ARG A 245 -3.00 -12.60 16.06
C ARG A 245 -3.86 -12.12 14.89
N LEU A 246 -3.44 -12.40 13.64
CA LEU A 246 -4.23 -12.01 12.46
C LEU A 246 -5.48 -12.87 12.32
N ARG A 247 -5.40 -14.17 12.58
CA ARG A 247 -6.55 -15.09 12.53
C ARG A 247 -7.62 -14.73 13.53
N MET A 248 -7.25 -14.26 14.72
CA MET A 248 -8.18 -13.86 15.79
C MET A 248 -8.64 -12.40 15.65
N SER A 249 -8.15 -11.64 14.67
CA SER A 249 -8.74 -10.34 14.34
C SER A 249 -10.17 -10.52 13.79
N PHE A 250 -11.00 -9.50 13.91
CA PHE A 250 -12.39 -9.56 13.41
C PHE A 250 -12.46 -10.05 11.95
N LEU A 251 -11.66 -9.46 11.08
CA LEU A 251 -11.59 -9.86 9.66
C LEU A 251 -10.99 -11.25 9.49
N GLY A 252 -9.96 -11.59 10.28
CA GLY A 252 -9.32 -12.90 10.23
C GLY A 252 -10.25 -14.02 10.65
N MET A 253 -11.05 -13.84 11.71
CA MET A 253 -12.07 -14.81 12.13
C MET A 253 -13.10 -15.01 11.03
N TRP A 254 -13.62 -13.93 10.47
CA TRP A 254 -14.61 -13.99 9.39
C TRP A 254 -14.09 -14.76 8.17
N MET A 255 -12.86 -14.43 7.70
CA MET A 255 -12.26 -15.08 6.53
C MET A 255 -11.93 -16.55 6.75
N ASN A 256 -11.85 -17.01 7.99
CA ASN A 256 -11.51 -18.40 8.34
C ASN A 256 -12.67 -19.20 8.91
N LEU A 257 -13.92 -18.73 8.78
CA LEU A 257 -15.11 -19.55 8.99
C LEU A 257 -15.11 -20.75 8.02
N PRO A 258 -15.87 -21.83 8.33
CA PRO A 258 -16.06 -22.94 7.39
C PRO A 258 -16.46 -22.41 6.00
N VAL A 259 -15.87 -22.99 4.95
CA VAL A 259 -15.94 -22.48 3.57
C VAL A 259 -17.37 -22.12 3.13
N PRO A 260 -18.42 -22.96 3.31
CA PRO A 260 -19.77 -22.62 2.87
C PRO A 260 -20.32 -21.34 3.52
N ILE A 261 -20.01 -21.13 4.81
CA ILE A 261 -20.46 -19.96 5.58
C ILE A 261 -19.64 -18.73 5.17
N ALA A 262 -18.31 -18.87 5.14
CA ALA A 262 -17.41 -17.80 4.75
C ALA A 262 -17.70 -17.31 3.33
N GLN A 263 -17.87 -18.21 2.37
CA GLN A 263 -18.20 -17.87 0.99
C GLN A 263 -19.53 -17.11 0.90
N LYS A 264 -20.62 -17.70 1.44
CA LYS A 264 -21.95 -17.11 1.36
C LYS A 264 -22.03 -15.72 1.98
N THR A 265 -21.42 -15.55 3.16
CA THR A 265 -21.44 -14.28 3.89
C THR A 265 -20.47 -13.25 3.26
N THR A 266 -19.30 -13.69 2.83
CA THR A 266 -18.30 -12.79 2.21
C THR A 266 -18.78 -12.30 0.86
N VAL A 267 -19.29 -13.16 -0.03
CA VAL A 267 -19.83 -12.75 -1.33
C VAL A 267 -21.00 -11.79 -1.16
N LYS A 268 -21.91 -12.07 -0.21
CA LYS A 268 -23.04 -11.17 0.08
C LYS A 268 -22.56 -9.83 0.65
N GLY A 269 -21.68 -9.85 1.64
CA GLY A 269 -21.11 -8.64 2.26
C GLY A 269 -20.28 -7.82 1.28
N TYR A 270 -19.46 -8.47 0.46
CA TYR A 270 -18.67 -7.81 -0.57
C TYR A 270 -19.54 -7.13 -1.64
N LYS A 271 -20.60 -7.80 -2.13
CA LYS A 271 -21.56 -7.20 -3.07
C LYS A 271 -22.28 -5.99 -2.47
N VAL A 272 -22.60 -6.02 -1.17
CA VAL A 272 -23.18 -4.88 -0.46
C VAL A 272 -22.14 -3.74 -0.34
N LEU A 273 -20.95 -4.04 0.16
CA LEU A 273 -19.87 -3.05 0.30
C LEU A 273 -19.50 -2.39 -1.03
N ARG A 274 -19.45 -3.16 -2.12
CA ARG A 274 -19.19 -2.64 -3.47
C ARG A 274 -20.24 -1.60 -3.91
N LYS A 275 -21.50 -1.78 -3.54
CA LYS A 275 -22.56 -0.79 -3.83
C LYS A 275 -22.39 0.51 -3.05
N PHE A 276 -21.83 0.45 -1.84
CA PHE A 276 -21.63 1.63 -0.98
C PHE A 276 -20.29 2.34 -1.19
N ILE A 277 -19.25 1.62 -1.57
CA ILE A 277 -17.88 2.18 -1.66
C ILE A 277 -17.60 2.75 -3.06
N HIS A 278 -18.49 2.59 -4.04
CA HIS A 278 -18.34 3.14 -5.41
C HIS A 278 -16.92 3.01 -5.97
N PHE A 279 -16.28 1.84 -5.79
CA PHE A 279 -15.05 1.49 -6.49
C PHE A 279 -15.40 1.01 -7.92
N ASN A 280 -16.07 1.87 -8.69
CA ASN A 280 -16.19 1.77 -10.14
C ASN A 280 -16.59 3.12 -10.70
#